data_8876a115c1bee4c47e220d7d9fd9cf30
#
_entry.id   8876a115c1bee4c47e220d7d9fd9cf30
#
_cell.length_a   1.000
_cell.length_b   1.000
_cell.length_c   1.000
_cell.angle_alpha   90.00
_cell.angle_beta   90.00
_cell.angle_gamma   90.00
#
_symmetry.space_group_name_H-M   'P 1'
#
loop_
_entity.id
_entity.type
_entity.pdbx_description
1 polymer ?
#
loop_
_entity_poly.entity_id
_entity_poly.type
_entity_poly.pdbx_seq_one_letter_code
_entity_poly.pdbx_strand_id
1 'polypeptide(L)'
;IYREREEPHPIMVENNLKALPYQHPDLEEWRESLRHGIKRTHTETNLILRGGLDDLWINTETNQLIVVDYKATSKKGEVSIDADWQIGYKRQIEFYQWLLRGNSFDVSDIGYFIYCNGISEKDEFNNILEFKTKLIPYKGNDSWVEPTLYDLKETLMKDEVPVADPKCSYCSYVKKTLMI
;
A
#
# COMPACT_ATOMS: atom_id res chain seq x y z
N ILE A 1 17.33 -0.25 -8.17
CA ILE A 1 18.73 -0.68 -8.01
C ILE A 1 18.85 -1.72 -6.89
N TYR A 2 18.22 -1.53 -5.73
CA TYR A 2 18.32 -2.49 -4.62
C TYR A 2 17.34 -3.67 -4.71
N ARG A 3 16.28 -3.57 -5.51
CA ARG A 3 15.27 -4.62 -5.71
C ARG A 3 15.81 -5.90 -6.35
N GLU A 4 16.86 -5.75 -7.18
CA GLU A 4 17.48 -6.84 -7.92
C GLU A 4 18.70 -7.44 -7.21
N ARG A 5 18.99 -6.97 -5.98
CA ARG A 5 20.17 -7.42 -5.22
C ARG A 5 19.80 -8.49 -4.21
N GLU A 6 20.64 -9.45 -4.08
CA GLU A 6 20.62 -10.43 -3.00
C GLU A 6 21.13 -9.87 -1.65
N GLU A 7 21.44 -8.56 -1.64
CA GLU A 7 21.98 -7.85 -0.48
C GLU A 7 20.88 -7.03 0.22
N PRO A 8 20.97 -6.85 1.55
CA PRO A 8 20.03 -6.01 2.26
C PRO A 8 20.08 -4.57 1.77
N HIS A 9 18.92 -3.94 1.66
CA HIS A 9 18.82 -2.50 1.40
C HIS A 9 19.47 -1.72 2.56
N PRO A 10 20.20 -0.61 2.32
CA PRO A 10 20.82 0.17 3.39
C PRO A 10 19.88 0.51 4.55
N ILE A 11 18.63 0.86 4.26
CA ILE A 11 17.63 1.17 5.28
C ILE A 11 17.29 -0.04 6.18
N MET A 12 17.42 -1.28 5.67
CA MET A 12 17.27 -2.48 6.50
C MET A 12 18.42 -2.60 7.49
N VAL A 13 19.64 -2.35 7.01
CA VAL A 13 20.86 -2.39 7.85
C VAL A 13 20.81 -1.32 8.93
N GLU A 14 20.49 -0.09 8.57
CA GLU A 14 20.37 1.06 9.48
C GLU A 14 19.33 0.83 10.58
N ASN A 15 18.27 0.09 10.28
CA ASN A 15 17.19 -0.24 11.23
C ASN A 15 17.33 -1.63 11.86
N ASN A 16 18.46 -2.33 11.69
CA ASN A 16 18.70 -3.68 12.18
C ASN A 16 17.62 -4.71 11.77
N LEU A 17 16.99 -4.48 10.61
CA LEU A 17 15.95 -5.36 10.09
C LEU A 17 16.58 -6.59 9.42
N LYS A 18 16.20 -7.79 9.86
CA LYS A 18 16.64 -9.07 9.29
C LYS A 18 15.79 -9.40 8.06
N ALA A 19 16.04 -8.70 6.97
CA ALA A 19 15.28 -8.89 5.74
C ALA A 19 16.18 -8.71 4.50
N LEU A 20 15.70 -9.27 3.39
CA LEU A 20 16.28 -9.12 2.05
C LEU A 20 15.17 -8.74 1.06
N PRO A 21 15.50 -8.10 -0.07
CA PRO A 21 14.55 -7.96 -1.16
C PRO A 21 14.07 -9.33 -1.63
N TYR A 22 12.74 -9.51 -1.72
CA TYR A 22 12.17 -10.77 -2.18
C TYR A 22 12.26 -10.88 -3.70
N GLN A 23 12.66 -12.06 -4.18
CA GLN A 23 12.76 -12.38 -5.60
C GLN A 23 11.63 -13.32 -5.99
N HIS A 24 10.84 -12.95 -7.00
CA HIS A 24 9.80 -13.80 -7.57
C HIS A 24 9.67 -13.53 -9.07
N PRO A 25 9.44 -14.56 -9.92
CA PRO A 25 9.31 -14.37 -11.36
C PRO A 25 8.24 -13.35 -11.75
N ASP A 26 7.13 -13.32 -11.02
CA ASP A 26 5.99 -12.45 -11.31
C ASP A 26 6.06 -11.09 -10.59
N LEU A 27 7.14 -10.78 -9.87
CA LEU A 27 7.21 -9.59 -9.03
C LEU A 27 7.07 -8.30 -9.83
N GLU A 28 7.63 -8.26 -11.04
CA GLU A 28 7.48 -7.10 -11.93
C GLU A 28 6.02 -6.93 -12.41
N GLU A 29 5.33 -8.04 -12.70
CA GLU A 29 3.90 -8.00 -13.02
C GLU A 29 3.08 -7.51 -11.82
N TRP A 30 3.41 -7.94 -10.59
CA TRP A 30 2.72 -7.51 -9.38
C TRP A 30 2.91 -6.02 -9.06
N ARG A 31 4.00 -5.42 -9.51
CA ARG A 31 4.28 -3.98 -9.38
C ARG A 31 3.55 -3.13 -10.41
N GLU A 32 3.16 -3.69 -11.53
CA GLU A 32 2.48 -2.96 -12.59
C GLU A 32 1.01 -2.70 -12.25
N SER A 33 0.74 -1.70 -11.40
CA SER A 33 -0.57 -1.42 -10.83
C SER A 33 -1.65 -1.04 -11.85
N LEU A 34 -1.29 -0.48 -13.02
CA LEU A 34 -2.25 0.00 -14.01
C LEU A 34 -2.89 -1.13 -14.81
N ARG A 35 -2.12 -2.15 -15.20
CA ARG A 35 -2.58 -3.22 -16.10
C ARG A 35 -2.64 -4.58 -15.43
N HIS A 36 -1.70 -4.84 -14.54
CA HIS A 36 -1.46 -6.14 -13.93
C HIS A 36 -1.67 -6.07 -12.41
N GLY A 37 -0.68 -6.40 -11.62
CA GLY A 37 -0.75 -6.49 -10.17
C GLY A 37 -1.06 -7.90 -9.70
N ILE A 38 -0.82 -8.15 -8.41
CA ILE A 38 -1.21 -9.41 -7.78
C ILE A 38 -2.73 -9.53 -7.73
N LYS A 39 -3.25 -10.71 -8.10
CA LYS A 39 -4.70 -10.98 -8.19
C LYS A 39 -5.10 -12.11 -7.28
N ARG A 40 -6.32 -12.03 -6.75
CA ARG A 40 -7.00 -13.12 -6.05
C ARG A 40 -8.46 -13.14 -6.46
N THR A 41 -8.98 -14.32 -6.81
CA THR A 41 -10.42 -14.53 -6.94
C THR A 41 -10.98 -14.91 -5.58
N HIS A 42 -11.93 -14.11 -5.08
CA HIS A 42 -12.69 -14.43 -3.87
C HIS A 42 -13.88 -15.31 -4.27
N THR A 43 -13.79 -16.60 -3.94
CA THR A 43 -14.69 -17.64 -4.44
C THR A 43 -16.15 -17.39 -4.05
N GLU A 44 -16.39 -16.97 -2.81
CA GLU A 44 -17.70 -16.78 -2.22
C GLU A 44 -18.49 -15.64 -2.88
N THR A 45 -17.83 -14.59 -3.30
CA THR A 45 -18.47 -13.44 -3.97
C THR A 45 -18.28 -13.44 -5.49
N ASN A 46 -17.39 -14.28 -6.02
CA ASN A 46 -16.96 -14.29 -7.42
C ASN A 46 -16.38 -12.92 -7.85
N LEU A 47 -15.72 -12.21 -6.92
CA LEU A 47 -15.00 -10.97 -7.21
C LEU A 47 -13.53 -11.27 -7.47
N ILE A 48 -12.95 -10.60 -8.46
CA ILE A 48 -11.52 -10.61 -8.71
C ILE A 48 -10.93 -9.35 -8.07
N LEU A 49 -10.10 -9.56 -7.07
CA LEU A 49 -9.39 -8.48 -6.36
C LEU A 49 -7.98 -8.35 -6.93
N ARG A 50 -7.52 -7.11 -7.07
CA ARG A 50 -6.22 -6.82 -7.64
C ARG A 50 -5.54 -5.68 -6.89
N GLY A 51 -4.22 -5.79 -6.68
CA GLY A 51 -3.40 -4.73 -6.10
C GLY A 51 -2.02 -4.66 -6.74
N GLY A 52 -1.49 -3.46 -6.93
CA GLY A 52 -0.11 -3.24 -7.37
C GLY A 52 0.78 -3.00 -6.16
N LEU A 53 1.74 -3.89 -5.96
CA LEU A 53 2.69 -3.81 -4.85
C LEU A 53 3.83 -2.85 -5.21
N ASP A 54 4.28 -2.03 -4.25
CA ASP A 54 5.49 -1.24 -4.47
C ASP A 54 6.73 -2.11 -4.31
N ASP A 55 6.80 -2.89 -3.22
CA ASP A 55 7.91 -3.81 -2.97
C ASP A 55 7.55 -4.93 -2.01
N LEU A 56 8.34 -6.00 -2.04
CA LEU A 56 8.27 -7.12 -1.10
C LEU A 56 9.67 -7.44 -0.57
N TRP A 57 9.75 -7.67 0.72
CA TRP A 57 10.93 -8.20 1.38
C TRP A 57 10.64 -9.57 1.99
N ILE A 58 11.68 -10.33 2.26
CA ILE A 58 11.58 -11.60 3.00
C ILE A 58 12.36 -11.46 4.31
N ASN A 59 11.70 -11.81 5.41
CA ASN A 59 12.36 -11.91 6.69
C ASN A 59 13.28 -13.15 6.70
N THR A 60 14.56 -12.95 6.96
CA THR A 60 15.58 -14.03 6.90
C THR A 60 15.54 -15.01 8.07
N GLU A 61 14.82 -14.68 9.14
CA GLU A 61 14.67 -15.54 10.31
C GLU A 61 13.37 -16.35 10.28
N THR A 62 12.27 -15.74 9.82
CA THR A 62 10.94 -16.37 9.80
C THR A 62 10.50 -16.85 8.42
N ASN A 63 11.20 -16.47 7.35
CA ASN A 63 10.82 -16.69 5.95
C ASN A 63 9.47 -16.06 5.54
N GLN A 64 8.92 -15.17 6.35
CA GLN A 64 7.69 -14.47 6.02
C GLN A 64 7.94 -13.33 5.04
N LEU A 65 7.02 -13.14 4.11
CA LEU A 65 7.01 -11.98 3.24
C LEU A 65 6.60 -10.73 4.02
N ILE A 66 7.24 -9.63 3.72
CA ILE A 66 6.99 -8.33 4.32
C ILE A 66 6.52 -7.38 3.21
N VAL A 67 5.33 -6.83 3.34
CA VAL A 67 4.82 -5.81 2.43
C VAL A 67 5.51 -4.49 2.71
N VAL A 68 6.01 -3.85 1.67
CA VAL A 68 6.68 -2.55 1.75
C VAL A 68 6.05 -1.58 0.76
N ASP A 69 5.73 -0.40 1.25
CA ASP A 69 5.07 0.65 0.48
C ASP A 69 5.88 1.95 0.54
N TYR A 70 6.11 2.58 -0.62
CA TYR A 70 6.89 3.80 -0.75
C TYR A 70 5.99 5.03 -0.73
N LYS A 71 6.26 5.94 0.20
CA LYS A 71 5.57 7.23 0.29
C LYS A 71 6.55 8.37 0.14
N ALA A 72 6.17 9.38 -0.62
CA ALA A 72 6.96 10.58 -0.82
C ALA A 72 6.15 11.83 -0.44
N THR A 73 6.82 12.78 0.17
CA THR A 73 6.26 14.07 0.54
C THR A 73 7.36 15.13 0.59
N SER A 74 6.95 16.39 0.76
CA SER A 74 7.85 17.49 1.11
C SER A 74 7.11 18.37 2.12
N LYS A 75 7.16 17.97 3.39
CA LYS A 75 6.55 18.73 4.50
C LYS A 75 7.57 19.11 5.53
N LYS A 76 7.29 20.22 6.21
CA LYS A 76 8.04 20.61 7.41
C LYS A 76 7.84 19.61 8.53
N GLY A 77 8.92 19.30 9.24
CA GLY A 77 8.91 18.43 10.41
C GLY A 77 8.93 16.93 10.09
N GLU A 78 8.66 16.13 11.10
CA GLU A 78 8.71 14.68 11.04
C GLU A 78 7.56 14.06 10.24
N VAL A 79 7.86 12.97 9.52
CA VAL A 79 6.84 12.16 8.87
C VAL A 79 6.30 11.10 9.81
N SER A 80 4.98 10.88 9.75
CA SER A 80 4.27 9.80 10.45
C SER A 80 3.13 9.26 9.58
N ILE A 81 2.46 8.23 10.05
CA ILE A 81 1.28 7.61 9.43
C ILE A 81 0.03 7.73 10.33
N ASP A 82 0.01 8.70 11.25
CA ASP A 82 -0.99 8.77 12.33
C ASP A 82 -2.14 9.74 12.04
N ALA A 83 -2.07 10.52 10.94
CA ALA A 83 -3.16 11.41 10.57
C ALA A 83 -4.38 10.60 10.05
N ASP A 84 -5.60 11.07 10.36
CA ASP A 84 -6.86 10.39 10.00
C ASP A 84 -6.95 10.06 8.50
N TRP A 85 -6.51 10.97 7.63
CA TRP A 85 -6.53 10.75 6.18
C TRP A 85 -5.56 9.66 5.71
N GLN A 86 -4.56 9.29 6.53
CA GLN A 86 -3.57 8.25 6.22
C GLN A 86 -4.10 6.84 6.47
N ILE A 87 -5.34 6.69 6.93
CA ILE A 87 -5.99 5.37 7.04
C ILE A 87 -5.97 4.60 5.70
N GLY A 88 -6.02 5.32 4.57
CA GLY A 88 -5.91 4.72 3.24
C GLY A 88 -4.56 4.03 3.01
N TYR A 89 -3.47 4.57 3.55
CA TYR A 89 -2.13 3.94 3.47
C TYR A 89 -2.09 2.64 4.28
N LYS A 90 -2.65 2.66 5.50
CA LYS A 90 -2.73 1.48 6.37
C LYS A 90 -3.53 0.37 5.71
N ARG A 91 -4.72 0.69 5.18
CA ARG A 91 -5.57 -0.24 4.43
C ARG A 91 -4.90 -0.81 3.18
N GLN A 92 -4.03 -0.04 2.54
CA GLN A 92 -3.27 -0.50 1.38
C GLN A 92 -2.32 -1.65 1.76
N ILE A 93 -1.53 -1.51 2.84
CA ILE A 93 -0.67 -2.60 3.34
C ILE A 93 -1.51 -3.81 3.75
N GLU A 94 -2.60 -3.60 4.52
CA GLU A 94 -3.48 -4.67 4.99
C GLU A 94 -4.10 -5.46 3.83
N PHE A 95 -4.57 -4.75 2.81
CA PHE A 95 -5.13 -5.37 1.61
C PHE A 95 -4.08 -6.19 0.84
N TYR A 96 -2.85 -5.72 0.75
CA TYR A 96 -1.77 -6.47 0.12
C TYR A 96 -1.37 -7.69 0.94
N GLN A 97 -1.34 -7.59 2.27
CA GLN A 97 -1.12 -8.75 3.14
C GLN A 97 -2.22 -9.80 2.92
N TRP A 98 -3.49 -9.39 2.84
CA TRP A 98 -4.61 -10.25 2.55
C TRP A 98 -4.52 -10.92 1.17
N LEU A 99 -4.15 -10.16 0.11
CA LEU A 99 -3.95 -10.69 -1.24
C LEU A 99 -2.86 -11.76 -1.28
N LEU A 100 -1.72 -11.49 -0.65
CA LEU A 100 -0.59 -12.42 -0.62
C LEU A 100 -0.94 -13.70 0.16
N ARG A 101 -1.56 -13.57 1.34
CA ARG A 101 -2.04 -14.73 2.12
C ARG A 101 -3.02 -15.58 1.33
N GLY A 102 -3.91 -14.95 0.59
CA GLY A 102 -4.86 -15.63 -0.28
C GLY A 102 -4.24 -16.32 -1.49
N ASN A 103 -3.03 -15.96 -1.85
CA ASN A 103 -2.18 -16.64 -2.84
C ASN A 103 -1.19 -17.64 -2.19
N SER A 104 -1.47 -18.06 -0.95
CA SER A 104 -0.71 -19.08 -0.21
C SER A 104 0.71 -18.67 0.21
N PHE A 105 1.00 -17.38 0.28
CA PHE A 105 2.24 -16.90 0.87
C PHE A 105 2.12 -16.77 2.39
N ASP A 106 3.20 -17.08 3.09
CA ASP A 106 3.33 -16.75 4.52
C ASP A 106 3.77 -15.29 4.65
N VAL A 107 2.93 -14.48 5.28
CA VAL A 107 3.07 -13.01 5.28
C VAL A 107 3.09 -12.47 6.71
N SER A 108 4.13 -11.70 7.02
CA SER A 108 4.25 -10.99 8.28
C SER A 108 3.06 -10.04 8.52
N ASP A 109 2.60 -9.97 9.78
CA ASP A 109 1.64 -8.94 10.18
C ASP A 109 2.25 -7.52 10.14
N ILE A 110 3.58 -7.43 10.21
CA ILE A 110 4.29 -6.16 10.14
C ILE A 110 4.69 -5.88 8.70
N GLY A 111 4.13 -4.83 8.13
CA GLY A 111 4.61 -4.21 6.89
C GLY A 111 5.39 -2.92 7.19
N TYR A 112 5.98 -2.33 6.19
CA TYR A 112 6.76 -1.10 6.35
C TYR A 112 6.39 -0.04 5.32
N PHE A 113 6.39 1.22 5.78
CA PHE A 113 6.43 2.38 4.90
C PHE A 113 7.86 2.88 4.81
N ILE A 114 8.38 3.03 3.59
CA ILE A 114 9.58 3.81 3.32
C ILE A 114 9.12 5.21 2.97
N TYR A 115 9.24 6.11 3.93
CA TYR A 115 8.74 7.48 3.78
C TYR A 115 9.88 8.42 3.44
N CYS A 116 9.89 8.93 2.19
CA CYS A 116 10.88 9.89 1.69
C CYS A 116 10.32 11.30 1.81
N ASN A 117 10.93 12.13 2.67
CA ASN A 117 10.56 13.53 2.85
C ASN A 117 11.60 14.46 2.21
N GLY A 118 11.21 15.12 1.12
CA GLY A 118 12.05 16.12 0.46
C GLY A 118 12.28 17.34 1.37
N ILE A 119 13.52 17.79 1.46
CA ILE A 119 13.91 18.96 2.25
C ILE A 119 13.64 20.21 1.42
N SER A 120 12.56 20.93 1.75
CA SER A 120 12.13 22.15 1.04
C SER A 120 12.57 23.46 1.71
N GLU A 121 13.28 23.38 2.83
CA GLU A 121 13.63 24.54 3.65
C GLU A 121 15.04 25.08 3.40
N LYS A 122 15.65 24.71 2.27
CA LYS A 122 16.96 25.25 1.87
C LYS A 122 16.78 26.63 1.25
N ASP A 123 17.68 27.52 1.59
CA ASP A 123 17.68 28.91 1.09
C ASP A 123 17.96 28.99 -0.42
N GLU A 124 18.64 27.99 -0.98
CA GLU A 124 18.99 27.93 -2.41
C GLU A 124 18.77 26.55 -3.02
N PHE A 125 18.31 26.53 -4.27
CA PHE A 125 18.22 25.36 -5.11
C PHE A 125 19.48 25.23 -5.97
N ASN A 126 20.40 24.36 -5.58
CA ASN A 126 21.65 24.10 -6.28
C ASN A 126 21.59 22.88 -7.21
N ASN A 127 20.45 22.65 -7.86
CA ASN A 127 20.19 21.45 -8.66
C ASN A 127 20.28 20.12 -7.86
N ILE A 128 20.19 20.18 -6.53
CA ILE A 128 20.22 19.02 -5.63
C ILE A 128 18.93 19.00 -4.82
N LEU A 129 18.21 17.86 -4.88
CA LEU A 129 17.11 17.56 -3.98
C LEU A 129 17.60 16.59 -2.91
N GLU A 130 17.54 17.01 -1.66
CA GLU A 130 17.88 16.16 -0.53
C GLU A 130 16.60 15.58 0.09
N PHE A 131 16.69 14.35 0.57
CA PHE A 131 15.59 13.66 1.21
C PHE A 131 16.01 13.13 2.58
N LYS A 132 15.09 13.19 3.53
CA LYS A 132 15.15 12.38 4.75
C LYS A 132 14.26 11.16 4.54
N THR A 133 14.84 9.97 4.66
CA THR A 133 14.11 8.71 4.52
C THR A 133 13.90 8.12 5.90
N LYS A 134 12.68 7.67 6.17
CA LYS A 134 12.29 7.03 7.43
C LYS A 134 11.62 5.70 7.14
N LEU A 135 12.03 4.66 7.85
CA LEU A 135 11.35 3.36 7.87
C LEU A 135 10.34 3.36 8.99
N ILE A 136 9.06 3.18 8.67
CA ILE A 136 7.97 3.18 9.64
C ILE A 136 7.32 1.79 9.64
N PRO A 137 7.46 1.00 10.72
CA PRO A 137 6.76 -0.26 10.86
C PRO A 137 5.28 -0.03 11.09
N TYR A 138 4.46 -0.89 10.52
CA TYR A 138 3.02 -0.91 10.72
C TYR A 138 2.52 -2.33 10.90
N LYS A 139 1.86 -2.61 12.03
CA LYS A 139 1.17 -3.88 12.24
C LYS A 139 -0.20 -3.81 11.62
N GLY A 140 -0.38 -4.51 10.50
CA GLY A 140 -1.64 -4.55 9.78
C GLY A 140 -2.69 -5.44 10.43
N ASN A 141 -3.95 -5.18 10.10
CA ASN A 141 -5.09 -6.02 10.45
C ASN A 141 -6.04 -6.06 9.26
N ASP A 142 -6.00 -7.16 8.50
CA ASP A 142 -6.79 -7.36 7.29
C ASP A 142 -8.20 -7.91 7.53
N SER A 143 -8.64 -8.05 8.79
CA SER A 143 -9.93 -8.63 9.17
C SER A 143 -11.15 -7.88 8.61
N TRP A 144 -10.98 -6.64 8.19
CA TRP A 144 -12.03 -5.83 7.57
C TRP A 144 -12.28 -6.19 6.10
N VAL A 145 -11.32 -6.85 5.43
CA VAL A 145 -11.39 -7.10 3.98
C VAL A 145 -12.54 -8.05 3.65
N GLU A 146 -12.59 -9.21 4.27
CA GLU A 146 -13.63 -10.22 4.00
C GLU A 146 -15.06 -9.68 4.16
N PRO A 147 -15.44 -9.05 5.30
CA PRO A 147 -16.77 -8.46 5.44
C PRO A 147 -17.07 -7.41 4.35
N THR A 148 -16.08 -6.58 4.02
CA THR A 148 -16.24 -5.55 2.98
C THR A 148 -16.51 -6.15 1.60
N LEU A 149 -15.95 -7.32 1.27
CA LEU A 149 -16.23 -7.98 0.00
C LEU A 149 -17.66 -8.48 -0.11
N TYR A 150 -18.24 -8.99 0.99
CA TYR A 150 -19.66 -9.37 1.02
C TYR A 150 -20.55 -8.14 0.87
N ASP A 151 -20.29 -7.07 1.60
CA ASP A 151 -21.05 -5.80 1.50
C ASP A 151 -20.95 -5.21 0.09
N LEU A 152 -19.76 -5.26 -0.52
CA LEU A 152 -19.54 -4.84 -1.89
C LEU A 152 -20.36 -5.67 -2.87
N LYS A 153 -20.33 -7.00 -2.72
CA LYS A 153 -21.11 -7.90 -3.57
C LYS A 153 -22.60 -7.64 -3.44
N GLU A 154 -23.10 -7.51 -2.21
CA GLU A 154 -24.51 -7.17 -1.97
C GLU A 154 -24.89 -5.85 -2.65
N THR A 155 -24.05 -4.82 -2.50
CA THR A 155 -24.28 -3.51 -3.12
C THR A 155 -24.30 -3.59 -4.64
N LEU A 156 -23.39 -4.36 -5.25
CA LEU A 156 -23.33 -4.53 -6.71
C LEU A 156 -24.52 -5.33 -7.28
N MET A 157 -25.21 -6.11 -6.46
CA MET A 157 -26.38 -6.90 -6.88
C MET A 157 -27.70 -6.16 -6.68
N LYS A 158 -27.71 -4.97 -6.08
CA LYS A 158 -28.91 -4.14 -5.93
C LYS A 158 -29.18 -3.36 -7.22
N ASP A 159 -30.45 -3.23 -7.58
CA ASP A 159 -30.90 -2.38 -8.70
C ASP A 159 -30.83 -0.89 -8.33
N GLU A 160 -30.82 -0.58 -7.05
CA GLU A 160 -30.80 0.79 -6.54
C GLU A 160 -29.36 1.30 -6.37
N VAL A 161 -29.11 2.53 -6.86
CA VAL A 161 -27.82 3.20 -6.63
C VAL A 161 -27.67 3.58 -5.16
N PRO A 162 -26.54 3.24 -4.51
CA PRO A 162 -26.31 3.60 -3.12
C PRO A 162 -26.42 5.09 -2.85
N VAL A 163 -26.92 5.46 -1.66
CA VAL A 163 -26.97 6.88 -1.25
C VAL A 163 -25.56 7.43 -1.15
N ALA A 164 -25.36 8.58 -1.78
CA ALA A 164 -24.08 9.26 -1.78
C ALA A 164 -23.67 9.69 -0.36
N ASP A 165 -22.44 9.42 0.05
CA ASP A 165 -21.89 9.96 1.28
C ASP A 165 -21.91 11.50 1.22
N PRO A 166 -22.44 12.21 2.23
CA PRO A 166 -22.49 13.67 2.26
C PRO A 166 -21.11 14.35 2.11
N LYS A 167 -20.03 13.65 2.50
CA LYS A 167 -18.66 14.14 2.37
C LYS A 167 -18.00 13.77 1.04
N CYS A 168 -18.67 13.03 0.16
CA CYS A 168 -18.12 12.62 -1.12
C CYS A 168 -18.04 13.82 -2.08
N SER A 169 -16.83 14.26 -2.36
CA SER A 169 -16.59 15.39 -3.29
C SER A 169 -17.01 15.08 -4.72
N TYR A 170 -16.84 13.82 -5.17
CA TYR A 170 -17.28 13.38 -6.51
C TYR A 170 -18.80 13.44 -6.66
N CYS A 171 -19.53 12.90 -5.69
CA CYS A 171 -20.99 12.94 -5.69
C CYS A 171 -21.51 14.39 -5.62
N SER A 172 -20.86 15.24 -4.82
CA SER A 172 -21.18 16.67 -4.75
C SER A 172 -20.93 17.38 -6.09
N TYR A 173 -19.83 17.06 -6.77
CA TYR A 173 -19.54 17.58 -8.11
C TYR A 173 -20.59 17.16 -9.13
N VAL A 174 -20.92 15.88 -9.21
CA VAL A 174 -21.94 15.35 -10.15
C VAL A 174 -23.28 16.01 -9.93
N LYS A 175 -23.74 16.16 -8.66
CA LYS A 175 -25.00 16.86 -8.36
C LYS A 175 -25.01 18.30 -8.87
N LYS A 176 -23.90 19.03 -8.70
CA LYS A 176 -23.80 20.43 -9.16
C LYS A 176 -23.80 20.54 -10.69
N THR A 177 -23.20 19.59 -11.40
CA THR A 177 -23.13 19.62 -12.87
C THR A 177 -24.44 19.16 -13.53
N LEU A 178 -25.23 18.30 -12.89
CA LEU A 178 -26.53 17.86 -13.40
C LEU A 178 -27.66 18.86 -13.11
N MET A 179 -27.44 19.89 -12.29
CA MET A 179 -28.37 20.95 -11.97
C MET A 179 -28.22 22.20 -12.87
N ILE A 180 -27.45 22.11 -13.96
CA ILE A 180 -27.26 23.19 -14.93
C ILE A 180 -28.23 23.05 -16.10
#